data_ddee18e0f48391660746c9ac0a80175c
#
_entry.id   ddee18e0f48391660746c9ac0a80175c
#
_cell.length_a   1.000
_cell.length_b   1.000
_cell.length_c   1.000
_cell.angle_alpha   90.00
_cell.angle_beta   90.00
_cell.angle_gamma   90.00
#
_symmetry.space_group_name_H-M   'P 1'
#
loop_
_entity.id
_entity.type
_entity.pdbx_description
1 polymer ?
#
loop_
_entity_poly.entity_id
_entity_poly.type
_entity_poly.pdbx_seq_one_letter_code
_entity_poly.pdbx_strand_id
1 'polypeptide(L)'
;MQHGVSHPSLTPGLIEARAYQLEAADEALSGSMMLVLPTAAGKTVVAWMVIADRLESNDGWVLMVAPTVALVEQHLRGIELALSERTTVNPISVTGQNPVAKRTALWGSSRLVVATPQVVRNDVIRGALDLSDCSLLVVDEAHHSTGNHAMAQVGDLYLSQASEQLVLATTASPGSKTNQVEEICDRLGIGRIHMRTAGEAIVAKHLAGLEIQEVKVEVPDQIRELAEPLVMWQSGIVDREKRLGRYVMPGAISHAGLSNAMERAQQAISRGESSAYQSMSRIATAMRLHHLINHLLCQGVAASSEFLERLSRSEQAQNKSTRNFLRDGRVSSLRKSLSEMDEVHTKVGAVRRLVTERLRRDSDSRIIVFATFRDTVAAVEK
;
A
#
# COMPACT_ATOMS: atom_id res chain seq x y z
N MET A 1 -38.77 3.50 3.59
CA MET A 1 -38.17 4.76 3.11
C MET A 1 -36.79 4.86 3.72
N GLN A 2 -35.75 4.84 2.91
CA GLN A 2 -34.38 5.10 3.40
C GLN A 2 -34.29 6.59 3.73
N HIS A 3 -34.00 6.92 4.98
CA HIS A 3 -33.80 8.30 5.38
C HIS A 3 -32.38 8.74 4.98
N GLY A 4 -32.29 9.78 4.13
CA GLY A 4 -31.01 10.39 3.80
C GLY A 4 -30.52 11.31 4.92
N VAL A 5 -29.19 11.55 4.95
CA VAL A 5 -28.59 12.57 5.82
C VAL A 5 -29.11 13.94 5.38
N SER A 6 -29.63 14.73 6.33
CA SER A 6 -30.08 16.11 6.09
C SER A 6 -29.07 17.08 6.69
N HIS A 7 -28.31 17.75 5.82
CA HIS A 7 -27.37 18.79 6.21
C HIS A 7 -27.35 19.89 5.12
N PRO A 8 -27.33 21.20 5.48
CA PRO A 8 -27.42 22.29 4.51
C PRO A 8 -26.34 22.26 3.43
N SER A 9 -25.12 21.90 3.83
CA SER A 9 -23.94 21.86 2.96
C SER A 9 -23.73 20.53 2.24
N LEU A 10 -24.62 19.53 2.42
CA LEU A 10 -24.56 18.25 1.72
C LEU A 10 -25.69 18.12 0.68
N THR A 11 -25.40 17.43 -0.42
CA THR A 11 -26.38 17.14 -1.46
C THR A 11 -27.51 16.25 -0.92
N PRO A 12 -28.76 16.74 -0.95
CA PRO A 12 -29.89 15.99 -0.41
C PRO A 12 -30.06 14.60 -1.06
N GLY A 13 -30.25 13.57 -0.24
CA GLY A 13 -30.51 12.21 -0.71
C GLY A 13 -29.29 11.45 -1.24
N LEU A 14 -28.11 12.05 -1.31
CA LEU A 14 -26.91 11.38 -1.75
C LEU A 14 -26.37 10.39 -0.70
N ILE A 15 -26.45 10.75 0.57
CA ILE A 15 -25.91 9.96 1.68
C ILE A 15 -27.05 9.28 2.41
N GLU A 16 -27.01 7.95 2.48
CA GLU A 16 -27.91 7.15 3.33
C GLU A 16 -27.52 7.35 4.80
N ALA A 17 -28.50 7.65 5.65
CA ALA A 17 -28.30 7.82 7.08
C ALA A 17 -28.08 6.46 7.76
N ARG A 18 -26.84 6.12 8.06
CA ARG A 18 -26.46 4.91 8.81
C ARG A 18 -26.07 5.30 10.23
N ALA A 19 -26.75 4.72 11.21
CA ALA A 19 -26.58 5.11 12.62
C ALA A 19 -25.11 5.15 13.08
N TYR A 20 -24.31 4.14 12.74
CA TYR A 20 -22.90 4.09 13.13
C TYR A 20 -22.03 5.16 12.45
N GLN A 21 -22.44 5.67 11.27
CA GLN A 21 -21.74 6.74 10.57
C GLN A 21 -22.09 8.10 11.17
N LEU A 22 -23.38 8.30 11.54
CA LEU A 22 -23.83 9.52 12.23
C LEU A 22 -23.17 9.63 13.61
N GLU A 23 -23.19 8.54 14.40
CA GLU A 23 -22.49 8.47 15.69
C GLU A 23 -21.01 8.83 15.56
N ALA A 24 -20.33 8.27 14.56
CA ALA A 24 -18.93 8.56 14.31
C ALA A 24 -18.69 10.01 13.87
N ALA A 25 -19.59 10.60 13.09
CA ALA A 25 -19.48 12.01 12.70
C ALA A 25 -19.66 12.95 13.88
N ASP A 26 -20.69 12.72 14.73
CA ASP A 26 -20.94 13.50 15.95
C ASP A 26 -19.73 13.42 16.91
N GLU A 27 -19.16 12.22 17.07
CA GLU A 27 -17.99 12.02 17.91
C GLU A 27 -16.76 12.73 17.34
N ALA A 28 -16.54 12.72 16.02
CA ALA A 28 -15.45 13.41 15.35
C ALA A 28 -15.54 14.94 15.49
N LEU A 29 -16.73 15.50 15.50
CA LEU A 29 -16.96 16.93 15.71
C LEU A 29 -16.71 17.35 17.18
N SER A 30 -16.82 16.42 18.11
CA SER A 30 -16.56 16.68 19.54
C SER A 30 -15.09 16.67 19.94
N GLY A 31 -14.17 16.23 19.05
CA GLY A 31 -12.72 16.24 19.30
C GLY A 31 -11.96 15.27 18.38
N SER A 32 -10.65 15.47 18.32
CA SER A 32 -9.77 14.68 17.45
C SER A 32 -9.88 13.17 17.72
N MET A 33 -10.11 12.41 16.66
CA MET A 33 -10.31 10.97 16.77
C MET A 33 -9.76 10.18 15.57
N MET A 34 -9.52 8.89 15.80
CA MET A 34 -9.29 7.89 14.75
C MET A 34 -10.54 7.07 14.52
N LEU A 35 -11.02 7.06 13.28
CA LEU A 35 -12.13 6.24 12.82
C LEU A 35 -11.60 4.96 12.18
N VAL A 36 -11.86 3.82 12.80
CA VAL A 36 -11.50 2.50 12.28
C VAL A 36 -12.77 1.78 11.83
N LEU A 37 -12.98 1.72 10.51
CA LEU A 37 -14.10 1.02 9.90
C LEU A 37 -13.60 0.07 8.82
N PRO A 38 -14.26 -1.08 8.61
CA PRO A 38 -13.94 -1.97 7.50
C PRO A 38 -13.95 -1.24 6.14
N THR A 39 -13.25 -1.81 5.17
CA THR A 39 -13.34 -1.34 3.78
C THR A 39 -14.81 -1.37 3.33
N ALA A 40 -15.24 -0.38 2.55
CA ALA A 40 -16.62 -0.19 2.10
C ALA A 40 -17.67 0.11 3.19
N ALA A 41 -17.30 0.24 4.47
CA ALA A 41 -18.23 0.68 5.52
C ALA A 41 -18.52 2.19 5.53
N GLY A 42 -17.90 2.97 4.62
CA GLY A 42 -18.21 4.38 4.40
C GLY A 42 -17.42 5.37 5.25
N LYS A 43 -16.15 5.09 5.56
CA LYS A 43 -15.22 6.05 6.19
C LYS A 43 -15.25 7.43 5.52
N THR A 44 -15.23 7.42 4.18
CA THR A 44 -15.27 8.63 3.35
C THR A 44 -16.57 9.43 3.56
N VAL A 45 -17.70 8.74 3.76
CA VAL A 45 -18.99 9.38 4.05
C VAL A 45 -18.96 10.11 5.38
N VAL A 46 -18.37 9.50 6.41
CA VAL A 46 -18.15 10.18 7.71
C VAL A 46 -17.28 11.41 7.54
N ALA A 47 -16.19 11.30 6.76
CA ALA A 47 -15.33 12.46 6.47
C ALA A 47 -16.09 13.58 5.77
N TRP A 48 -16.98 13.28 4.81
CA TRP A 48 -17.80 14.30 4.14
C TRP A 48 -18.75 15.01 5.09
N MET A 49 -19.39 14.28 6.02
CA MET A 49 -20.26 14.87 7.03
C MET A 49 -19.49 15.82 7.96
N VAL A 50 -18.33 15.40 8.44
CA VAL A 50 -17.48 16.23 9.31
C VAL A 50 -16.92 17.45 8.57
N ILE A 51 -16.51 17.30 7.31
CA ILE A 51 -16.06 18.42 6.46
C ILE A 51 -17.20 19.42 6.26
N ALA A 52 -18.40 18.94 5.90
CA ALA A 52 -19.55 19.80 5.64
C ALA A 52 -19.94 20.61 6.87
N ASP A 53 -20.01 19.96 8.04
CA ASP A 53 -20.30 20.63 9.31
C ASP A 53 -19.23 21.67 9.66
N ARG A 54 -17.94 21.31 9.51
CA ARG A 54 -16.85 22.22 9.83
C ARG A 54 -16.79 23.46 8.91
N LEU A 55 -17.10 23.29 7.63
CA LEU A 55 -17.20 24.40 6.68
C LEU A 55 -18.38 25.34 6.98
N GLU A 56 -19.47 24.84 7.57
CA GLU A 56 -20.64 25.60 7.98
C GLU A 56 -20.41 26.32 9.31
N SER A 57 -19.83 25.64 10.29
CA SER A 57 -19.71 26.11 11.68
C SER A 57 -18.44 26.91 11.98
N ASN A 58 -17.47 26.97 11.05
CA ASN A 58 -16.16 27.60 11.28
C ASN A 58 -15.70 28.36 10.03
N ASP A 59 -15.03 29.50 10.22
CA ASP A 59 -14.51 30.32 9.14
C ASP A 59 -13.16 29.85 8.59
N GLY A 60 -12.46 28.97 9.29
CA GLY A 60 -11.20 28.36 8.86
C GLY A 60 -11.35 27.46 7.63
N TRP A 61 -10.23 27.01 7.13
CA TRP A 61 -10.21 26.11 6.00
C TRP A 61 -9.95 24.66 6.43
N VAL A 62 -10.23 23.71 5.54
CA VAL A 62 -10.14 22.26 5.77
C VAL A 62 -9.09 21.66 4.87
N LEU A 63 -8.20 20.85 5.45
CA LEU A 63 -7.19 20.06 4.75
C LEU A 63 -7.52 18.58 4.83
N MET A 64 -7.64 17.93 3.68
CA MET A 64 -7.70 16.47 3.60
C MET A 64 -6.43 15.96 2.94
N VAL A 65 -5.75 14.99 3.57
CA VAL A 65 -4.56 14.35 3.02
C VAL A 65 -4.80 12.87 2.71
N ALA A 66 -4.33 12.45 1.54
CA ALA A 66 -4.37 11.06 1.10
C ALA A 66 -3.02 10.63 0.50
N PRO A 67 -2.59 9.35 0.67
CA PRO A 67 -1.20 8.93 0.40
C PRO A 67 -0.80 8.97 -1.08
N THR A 68 -1.74 8.96 -2.01
CA THR A 68 -1.46 8.93 -3.46
C THR A 68 -2.26 9.97 -4.23
N VAL A 69 -1.74 10.40 -5.38
CA VAL A 69 -2.44 11.32 -6.28
C VAL A 69 -3.80 10.75 -6.72
N ALA A 70 -3.86 9.45 -7.01
CA ALA A 70 -5.11 8.80 -7.41
C ALA A 70 -6.20 8.88 -6.32
N LEU A 71 -5.83 8.71 -5.05
CA LEU A 71 -6.76 8.87 -3.92
C LEU A 71 -7.15 10.33 -3.72
N VAL A 72 -6.23 11.27 -3.87
CA VAL A 72 -6.54 12.71 -3.84
C VAL A 72 -7.60 13.06 -4.87
N GLU A 73 -7.43 12.62 -6.12
CA GLU A 73 -8.39 12.85 -7.19
C GLU A 73 -9.74 12.13 -6.95
N GLN A 74 -9.70 10.94 -6.37
CA GLN A 74 -10.92 10.21 -5.99
C GLN A 74 -11.70 10.96 -4.90
N HIS A 75 -11.00 11.43 -3.87
CA HIS A 75 -11.62 12.22 -2.80
C HIS A 75 -12.18 13.54 -3.31
N LEU A 76 -11.43 14.25 -4.16
CA LEU A 76 -11.89 15.51 -4.74
C LEU A 76 -13.22 15.31 -5.48
N ARG A 77 -13.29 14.36 -6.41
CA ARG A 77 -14.54 14.05 -7.14
C ARG A 77 -15.69 13.65 -6.21
N GLY A 78 -15.39 12.86 -5.17
CA GLY A 78 -16.39 12.45 -4.20
C GLY A 78 -16.93 13.61 -3.39
N ILE A 79 -16.07 14.53 -2.95
CA ILE A 79 -16.43 15.73 -2.20
C ILE A 79 -17.23 16.71 -3.09
N GLU A 80 -16.83 16.91 -4.34
CA GLU A 80 -17.58 17.74 -5.30
C GLU A 80 -19.01 17.25 -5.49
N LEU A 81 -19.24 15.95 -5.51
CA LEU A 81 -20.58 15.37 -5.57
C LEU A 81 -21.33 15.46 -4.24
N ALA A 82 -20.61 15.37 -3.11
CA ALA A 82 -21.22 15.37 -1.79
C ALA A 82 -21.64 16.73 -1.30
N LEU A 83 -20.91 17.79 -1.67
CA LEU A 83 -21.26 19.15 -1.29
C LEU A 83 -22.46 19.65 -2.11
N SER A 84 -23.38 20.34 -1.42
CA SER A 84 -24.55 20.92 -2.07
C SER A 84 -24.19 22.19 -2.84
N GLU A 85 -25.01 22.56 -3.85
CA GLU A 85 -24.87 23.80 -4.59
C GLU A 85 -25.00 25.07 -3.70
N ARG A 86 -25.52 24.92 -2.48
CA ARG A 86 -25.58 26.03 -1.50
C ARG A 86 -24.21 26.35 -0.90
N THR A 87 -23.29 25.40 -0.96
CA THR A 87 -21.93 25.59 -0.46
C THR A 87 -21.13 26.39 -1.48
N THR A 88 -20.65 27.56 -1.10
CA THR A 88 -19.84 28.44 -1.96
C THR A 88 -18.37 27.98 -2.09
N VAL A 89 -18.04 26.83 -1.49
CA VAL A 89 -16.68 26.28 -1.46
C VAL A 89 -16.45 25.39 -2.68
N ASN A 90 -15.47 25.75 -3.50
CA ASN A 90 -15.00 24.92 -4.61
C ASN A 90 -13.77 24.11 -4.14
N PRO A 91 -13.90 22.80 -3.89
CA PRO A 91 -12.78 21.98 -3.48
C PRO A 91 -11.68 21.95 -4.54
N ILE A 92 -10.43 21.90 -4.12
CA ILE A 92 -9.29 21.79 -5.04
C ILE A 92 -8.34 20.69 -4.62
N SER A 93 -7.55 20.18 -5.57
CA SER A 93 -6.44 19.27 -5.28
C SER A 93 -5.09 19.97 -5.41
N VAL A 94 -4.16 19.63 -4.47
CA VAL A 94 -2.77 20.10 -4.53
C VAL A 94 -1.83 18.90 -4.40
N THR A 95 -1.13 18.58 -5.49
CA THR A 95 -0.27 17.39 -5.59
C THR A 95 1.09 17.75 -6.19
N GLY A 96 2.00 16.77 -6.26
CA GLY A 96 3.29 16.93 -6.92
C GLY A 96 3.20 17.23 -8.43
N GLN A 97 2.04 17.08 -9.06
CA GLN A 97 1.81 17.43 -10.45
C GLN A 97 1.64 18.96 -10.62
N ASN A 98 1.27 19.68 -9.57
CA ASN A 98 1.18 21.14 -9.61
C ASN A 98 2.59 21.76 -9.50
N PRO A 99 2.98 22.66 -10.43
CA PRO A 99 4.26 23.37 -10.35
C PRO A 99 4.39 24.15 -9.04
N VAL A 100 5.59 24.11 -8.44
CA VAL A 100 5.86 24.76 -7.14
C VAL A 100 5.45 26.23 -7.13
N ALA A 101 5.76 26.99 -8.20
CA ALA A 101 5.44 28.40 -8.32
C ALA A 101 3.94 28.73 -8.32
N LYS A 102 3.09 27.75 -8.67
CA LYS A 102 1.62 27.94 -8.69
C LYS A 102 0.96 27.49 -7.38
N ARG A 103 1.61 26.66 -6.57
CA ARG A 103 0.99 26.07 -5.38
C ARG A 103 0.65 27.09 -4.30
N THR A 104 1.51 28.09 -4.07
CA THR A 104 1.22 29.16 -3.09
C THR A 104 -0.13 29.86 -3.35
N ALA A 105 -0.45 30.13 -4.61
CA ALA A 105 -1.74 30.70 -4.98
C ALA A 105 -2.90 29.70 -4.83
N LEU A 106 -2.65 28.40 -5.06
CA LEU A 106 -3.66 27.37 -4.90
C LEU A 106 -4.07 27.21 -3.43
N TRP A 107 -3.11 27.23 -2.47
CA TRP A 107 -3.40 27.07 -1.06
C TRP A 107 -4.43 28.10 -0.51
N GLY A 108 -4.41 29.32 -1.02
CA GLY A 108 -5.35 30.38 -0.63
C GLY A 108 -6.61 30.47 -1.49
N SER A 109 -6.79 29.60 -2.51
CA SER A 109 -7.88 29.73 -3.47
C SER A 109 -9.17 29.00 -3.06
N SER A 110 -9.14 28.17 -2.02
CA SER A 110 -10.29 27.42 -1.53
C SER A 110 -10.21 27.17 -0.03
N ARG A 111 -11.38 27.09 0.61
CA ARG A 111 -11.51 26.64 2.02
C ARG A 111 -11.49 25.11 2.18
N LEU A 112 -11.41 24.34 1.10
CA LEU A 112 -11.31 22.89 1.15
C LEU A 112 -10.26 22.41 0.16
N VAL A 113 -9.17 21.88 0.69
CA VAL A 113 -8.03 21.41 -0.09
C VAL A 113 -7.78 19.93 0.16
N VAL A 114 -7.68 19.15 -0.90
CA VAL A 114 -7.26 17.73 -0.85
C VAL A 114 -5.86 17.62 -1.40
N ALA A 115 -4.91 17.06 -0.63
CA ALA A 115 -3.50 17.08 -1.01
C ALA A 115 -2.75 15.80 -0.70
N THR A 116 -1.59 15.62 -1.36
CA THR A 116 -0.64 14.58 -0.95
C THR A 116 0.23 15.06 0.20
N PRO A 117 0.52 14.23 1.22
CA PRO A 117 1.24 14.65 2.42
C PRO A 117 2.64 15.19 2.14
N GLN A 118 3.33 14.69 1.11
CA GLN A 118 4.65 15.19 0.72
C GLN A 118 4.62 16.65 0.28
N VAL A 119 3.57 17.05 -0.43
CA VAL A 119 3.42 18.44 -0.90
C VAL A 119 3.09 19.36 0.26
N VAL A 120 2.14 18.98 1.13
CA VAL A 120 1.79 19.74 2.35
C VAL A 120 3.04 19.99 3.18
N ARG A 121 3.73 18.92 3.59
CA ARG A 121 4.96 19.03 4.37
C ARG A 121 6.00 19.96 3.75
N ASN A 122 6.28 19.78 2.46
CA ASN A 122 7.31 20.54 1.77
C ASN A 122 6.95 22.02 1.66
N ASP A 123 5.69 22.33 1.44
CA ASP A 123 5.23 23.72 1.26
C ASP A 123 5.11 24.44 2.62
N VAL A 124 4.75 23.74 3.71
CA VAL A 124 4.82 24.29 5.08
C VAL A 124 6.27 24.60 5.47
N ILE A 125 7.19 23.65 5.26
CA ILE A 125 8.61 23.85 5.59
C ILE A 125 9.22 25.01 4.80
N ARG A 126 8.76 25.27 3.59
CA ARG A 126 9.20 26.41 2.74
C ARG A 126 8.51 27.74 3.08
N GLY A 127 7.55 27.74 3.99
CA GLY A 127 6.73 28.91 4.29
C GLY A 127 5.75 29.31 3.18
N ALA A 128 5.47 28.41 2.23
CA ALA A 128 4.51 28.61 1.15
C ALA A 128 3.07 28.24 1.56
N LEU A 129 2.91 27.50 2.64
CA LEU A 129 1.64 27.11 3.25
C LEU A 129 1.71 27.38 4.75
N ASP A 130 0.69 28.04 5.28
CA ASP A 130 0.45 28.28 6.70
C ASP A 130 -0.77 27.47 7.14
N LEU A 131 -0.65 26.73 8.23
CA LEU A 131 -1.71 25.89 8.80
C LEU A 131 -2.44 26.57 9.98
N SER A 132 -2.10 27.81 10.35
CA SER A 132 -2.66 28.51 11.52
C SER A 132 -4.20 28.58 11.52
N ASP A 133 -4.79 28.82 10.35
CA ASP A 133 -6.24 28.93 10.17
C ASP A 133 -6.88 27.62 9.63
N CYS A 134 -6.11 26.51 9.60
CA CYS A 134 -6.65 25.22 9.21
C CYS A 134 -7.44 24.62 10.40
N SER A 135 -8.77 24.64 10.28
CA SER A 135 -9.69 24.26 11.36
C SER A 135 -9.99 22.77 11.45
N LEU A 136 -9.67 21.99 10.40
CA LEU A 136 -9.82 20.53 10.36
C LEU A 136 -8.75 19.91 9.48
N LEU A 137 -8.08 18.90 10.02
CA LEU A 137 -7.21 17.99 9.28
C LEU A 137 -7.88 16.61 9.15
N VAL A 138 -8.21 16.19 7.93
CA VAL A 138 -8.65 14.83 7.63
C VAL A 138 -7.48 14.03 7.08
N VAL A 139 -7.16 12.90 7.71
CA VAL A 139 -6.06 12.01 7.32
C VAL A 139 -6.61 10.67 6.87
N ASP A 140 -6.64 10.43 5.56
CA ASP A 140 -7.06 9.11 5.04
C ASP A 140 -5.88 8.14 4.99
N GLU A 141 -6.16 6.85 5.24
CA GLU A 141 -5.16 5.80 5.43
C GLU A 141 -4.13 6.14 6.52
N ALA A 142 -4.63 6.58 7.67
CA ALA A 142 -3.85 7.10 8.80
C ALA A 142 -2.79 6.12 9.34
N HIS A 143 -2.86 4.83 9.00
CA HIS A 143 -1.83 3.83 9.35
C HIS A 143 -0.44 4.16 8.75
N HIS A 144 -0.37 5.08 7.80
CA HIS A 144 0.89 5.63 7.29
C HIS A 144 1.50 6.73 8.18
N SER A 145 0.81 7.19 9.23
CA SER A 145 1.28 8.30 10.10
C SER A 145 2.28 7.82 11.16
N THR A 146 3.33 7.12 10.73
CA THR A 146 4.39 6.59 11.60
C THR A 146 5.78 6.91 11.06
N GLY A 147 6.79 6.89 11.93
CA GLY A 147 8.21 7.09 11.59
C GLY A 147 8.47 8.38 10.84
N ASN A 148 9.28 8.30 9.80
CA ASN A 148 9.63 9.45 8.94
C ASN A 148 8.66 9.65 7.75
N HIS A 149 7.48 9.02 7.77
CA HIS A 149 6.53 9.20 6.69
C HIS A 149 6.00 10.64 6.64
N ALA A 150 5.80 11.18 5.43
CA ALA A 150 5.34 12.56 5.26
C ALA A 150 4.00 12.84 5.95
N MET A 151 3.13 11.84 6.05
CA MET A 151 1.82 11.95 6.71
C MET A 151 1.95 12.20 8.21
N ALA A 152 2.89 11.51 8.89
CA ALA A 152 3.19 11.76 10.29
C ALA A 152 3.72 13.19 10.50
N GLN A 153 4.63 13.64 9.62
CA GLN A 153 5.20 14.99 9.68
C GLN A 153 4.14 16.07 9.42
N VAL A 154 3.13 15.82 8.58
CA VAL A 154 1.99 16.73 8.41
C VAL A 154 1.19 16.86 9.72
N GLY A 155 0.96 15.76 10.42
CA GLY A 155 0.32 15.77 11.74
C GLY A 155 1.09 16.67 12.73
N ASP A 156 2.41 16.44 12.87
CA ASP A 156 3.25 17.25 13.76
C ASP A 156 3.19 18.75 13.40
N LEU A 157 3.27 19.09 12.10
CA LEU A 157 3.20 20.48 11.62
C LEU A 157 1.84 21.11 11.94
N TYR A 158 0.75 20.36 11.70
CA TYR A 158 -0.60 20.82 12.00
C TYR A 158 -0.76 21.08 13.51
N LEU A 159 -0.37 20.14 14.36
CA LEU A 159 -0.44 20.31 15.81
C LEU A 159 0.42 21.48 16.34
N SER A 160 1.50 21.81 15.63
CA SER A 160 2.38 22.93 16.02
C SER A 160 1.89 24.30 15.58
N GLN A 161 1.06 24.38 14.50
CA GLN A 161 0.69 25.65 13.88
C GLN A 161 -0.80 26.00 14.04
N ALA A 162 -1.70 25.01 13.94
CA ALA A 162 -3.13 25.26 13.94
C ALA A 162 -3.62 25.84 15.26
N SER A 163 -4.35 26.96 15.18
CA SER A 163 -4.93 27.64 16.34
C SER A 163 -6.09 26.84 16.95
N GLU A 164 -6.88 26.19 16.12
CA GLU A 164 -7.94 25.26 16.49
C GLU A 164 -7.61 23.88 15.91
N GLN A 165 -7.33 22.91 16.79
CA GLN A 165 -6.90 21.58 16.37
C GLN A 165 -8.07 20.60 16.38
N LEU A 166 -8.48 20.13 15.21
CA LEU A 166 -9.42 19.04 15.06
C LEU A 166 -8.88 18.07 13.99
N VAL A 167 -8.70 16.81 14.36
CA VAL A 167 -8.19 15.78 13.44
C VAL A 167 -9.18 14.63 13.32
N LEU A 168 -9.57 14.30 12.10
CA LEU A 168 -10.25 13.06 11.76
C LEU A 168 -9.29 12.15 10.98
N ALA A 169 -8.75 11.16 11.64
CA ALA A 169 -7.94 10.13 11.02
C ALA A 169 -8.79 8.92 10.63
N THR A 170 -8.72 8.46 9.37
CA THR A 170 -9.50 7.30 8.90
C THR A 170 -8.60 6.18 8.46
N THR A 171 -8.92 4.94 8.84
CA THR A 171 -8.21 3.74 8.37
C THR A 171 -9.09 2.50 8.45
N ALA A 172 -8.80 1.50 7.62
CA ALA A 172 -9.42 0.17 7.74
C ALA A 172 -8.66 -0.71 8.74
N SER A 173 -7.37 -0.45 8.96
CA SER A 173 -6.50 -1.22 9.85
C SER A 173 -5.43 -0.29 10.45
N PRO A 174 -5.52 0.06 11.73
CA PRO A 174 -4.55 0.97 12.36
C PRO A 174 -3.19 0.32 12.63
N GLY A 175 -3.06 -0.99 12.41
CA GLY A 175 -1.87 -1.78 12.70
C GLY A 175 -2.17 -2.89 13.70
N SER A 176 -1.24 -3.85 13.79
CA SER A 176 -1.36 -5.03 14.68
C SER A 176 -0.63 -4.87 16.02
N LYS A 177 0.18 -3.82 16.17
CA LYS A 177 0.99 -3.57 17.38
C LYS A 177 0.49 -2.32 18.09
N THR A 178 0.30 -2.40 19.40
CA THR A 178 -0.16 -1.29 20.25
C THR A 178 0.70 -0.05 20.11
N ASN A 179 2.03 -0.19 20.16
CA ASN A 179 2.96 0.92 20.02
C ASN A 179 2.86 1.65 18.67
N GLN A 180 2.47 0.96 17.60
CA GLN A 180 2.23 1.60 16.30
C GLN A 180 0.97 2.46 16.33
N VAL A 181 -0.09 1.98 16.98
CA VAL A 181 -1.35 2.73 17.15
C VAL A 181 -1.13 3.95 18.05
N GLU A 182 -0.40 3.78 19.15
CA GLU A 182 0.01 4.87 20.04
C GLU A 182 0.79 5.95 19.27
N GLU A 183 1.78 5.56 18.49
CA GLU A 183 2.55 6.49 17.66
C GLU A 183 1.67 7.29 16.70
N ILE A 184 0.71 6.64 16.02
CA ILE A 184 -0.25 7.34 15.15
C ILE A 184 -1.07 8.35 15.93
N CYS A 185 -1.58 7.96 17.12
CA CYS A 185 -2.37 8.84 17.97
C CYS A 185 -1.56 10.06 18.44
N ASP A 186 -0.34 9.85 18.89
CA ASP A 186 0.56 10.93 19.34
C ASP A 186 0.86 11.91 18.20
N ARG A 187 1.23 11.39 17.02
CA ARG A 187 1.60 12.20 15.85
C ARG A 187 0.44 13.00 15.27
N LEU A 188 -0.79 12.59 15.52
CA LEU A 188 -2.01 13.23 15.03
C LEU A 188 -2.83 13.92 16.12
N GLY A 189 -2.36 13.92 17.39
CA GLY A 189 -3.09 14.52 18.52
C GLY A 189 -4.44 13.85 18.80
N ILE A 190 -4.52 12.54 18.61
CA ILE A 190 -5.76 11.79 18.73
C ILE A 190 -5.95 11.30 20.16
N GLY A 191 -7.03 11.74 20.80
CA GLY A 191 -7.41 11.30 22.13
C GLY A 191 -8.40 10.14 22.18
N ARG A 192 -9.02 9.77 21.04
CA ARG A 192 -10.08 8.76 20.95
C ARG A 192 -9.96 7.88 19.72
N ILE A 193 -10.39 6.62 19.84
CA ILE A 193 -10.50 5.69 18.71
C ILE A 193 -11.94 5.18 18.65
N HIS A 194 -12.65 5.51 17.58
CA HIS A 194 -13.95 4.93 17.27
C HIS A 194 -13.77 3.74 16.33
N MET A 195 -14.09 2.54 16.80
CA MET A 195 -13.90 1.31 16.03
C MET A 195 -15.21 0.54 15.89
N ARG A 196 -15.48 0.10 14.66
CA ARG A 196 -16.53 -0.87 14.37
C ARG A 196 -15.96 -1.99 13.48
N THR A 197 -16.41 -3.19 13.72
CA THR A 197 -15.96 -4.39 13.00
C THR A 197 -16.97 -4.86 11.97
N ALA A 198 -16.53 -5.60 10.96
CA ALA A 198 -17.42 -6.19 9.95
C ALA A 198 -18.42 -7.20 10.54
N GLY A 199 -18.12 -7.79 11.71
CA GLY A 199 -19.00 -8.74 12.40
C GLY A 199 -20.15 -8.10 13.19
N GLU A 200 -20.11 -6.79 13.43
CA GLU A 200 -21.17 -6.09 14.12
C GLU A 200 -22.44 -5.98 13.25
N ALA A 201 -23.59 -6.41 13.74
CA ALA A 201 -24.83 -6.45 12.98
C ALA A 201 -25.22 -5.12 12.34
N ILE A 202 -24.88 -3.99 12.99
CA ILE A 202 -25.16 -2.63 12.50
C ILE A 202 -24.31 -2.29 11.27
N VAL A 203 -23.13 -2.89 11.13
CA VAL A 203 -22.20 -2.70 10.00
C VAL A 203 -22.41 -3.77 8.95
N ALA A 204 -22.50 -5.03 9.36
CA ALA A 204 -22.59 -6.20 8.49
C ALA A 204 -23.72 -6.11 7.44
N LYS A 205 -24.87 -5.57 7.82
CA LYS A 205 -26.04 -5.40 6.92
C LYS A 205 -25.80 -4.44 5.76
N HIS A 206 -24.76 -3.59 5.84
CA HIS A 206 -24.40 -2.61 4.83
C HIS A 206 -23.15 -3.00 4.05
N LEU A 207 -22.46 -4.07 4.43
CA LEU A 207 -21.32 -4.59 3.69
C LEU A 207 -21.78 -5.58 2.63
N ALA A 208 -21.18 -5.48 1.45
CA ALA A 208 -21.35 -6.53 0.44
C ALA A 208 -20.75 -7.83 0.98
N GLY A 209 -21.44 -8.95 0.77
CA GLY A 209 -20.91 -10.26 1.13
C GLY A 209 -19.57 -10.50 0.41
N LEU A 210 -18.54 -10.84 1.19
CA LEU A 210 -17.25 -11.25 0.66
C LEU A 210 -17.21 -12.78 0.61
N GLU A 211 -17.20 -13.33 -0.61
CA GLU A 211 -16.94 -14.75 -0.83
C GLU A 211 -15.49 -14.93 -1.24
N ILE A 212 -14.73 -15.68 -0.45
CA ILE A 212 -13.32 -16.00 -0.75
C ILE A 212 -13.28 -17.41 -1.32
N GLN A 213 -12.84 -17.54 -2.56
CA GLN A 213 -12.59 -18.82 -3.23
C GLN A 213 -11.10 -19.01 -3.44
N GLU A 214 -10.53 -20.03 -2.82
CA GLU A 214 -9.14 -20.44 -3.03
C GLU A 214 -9.07 -21.40 -4.21
N VAL A 215 -8.37 -20.98 -5.28
CA VAL A 215 -8.12 -21.82 -6.44
C VAL A 215 -6.68 -22.30 -6.42
N LYS A 216 -6.47 -23.59 -6.16
CA LYS A 216 -5.15 -24.24 -6.20
C LYS A 216 -4.82 -24.63 -7.62
N VAL A 217 -3.64 -24.26 -8.06
CA VAL A 217 -3.13 -24.53 -9.41
C VAL A 217 -1.82 -25.28 -9.29
N GLU A 218 -1.72 -26.40 -9.99
CA GLU A 218 -0.49 -27.20 -10.01
C GLU A 218 0.55 -26.53 -10.92
N VAL A 219 1.81 -26.58 -10.47
CA VAL A 219 2.93 -26.14 -11.29
C VAL A 219 3.21 -27.22 -12.35
N PRO A 220 3.32 -26.89 -13.65
CA PRO A 220 3.63 -27.85 -14.69
C PRO A 220 4.97 -28.57 -14.43
N ASP A 221 5.01 -29.87 -14.76
CA ASP A 221 6.22 -30.69 -14.54
C ASP A 221 7.45 -30.11 -15.24
N GLN A 222 7.30 -29.60 -16.45
CA GLN A 222 8.38 -28.91 -17.16
C GLN A 222 8.99 -27.74 -16.38
N ILE A 223 8.18 -26.99 -15.68
CA ILE A 223 8.67 -25.87 -14.82
C ILE A 223 9.36 -26.42 -13.56
N ARG A 224 8.83 -27.51 -12.99
CA ARG A 224 9.48 -28.18 -11.84
C ARG A 224 10.86 -28.72 -12.20
N GLU A 225 10.98 -29.39 -13.34
CA GLU A 225 12.24 -29.93 -13.86
C GLU A 225 13.30 -28.82 -14.07
N LEU A 226 12.87 -27.65 -14.60
CA LEU A 226 13.76 -26.49 -14.75
C LEU A 226 14.19 -25.90 -13.40
N ALA A 227 13.33 -25.94 -12.40
CA ALA A 227 13.62 -25.38 -11.07
C ALA A 227 14.51 -26.32 -10.23
N GLU A 228 14.44 -27.63 -10.40
CA GLU A 228 15.10 -28.64 -9.56
C GLU A 228 16.61 -28.42 -9.39
N PRO A 229 17.42 -28.21 -10.46
CA PRO A 229 18.85 -27.96 -10.31
C PRO A 229 19.17 -26.70 -9.51
N LEU A 230 18.30 -25.70 -9.56
CA LEU A 230 18.46 -24.45 -8.80
C LEU A 230 18.10 -24.65 -7.34
N VAL A 231 17.03 -25.42 -7.06
CA VAL A 231 16.62 -25.79 -5.70
C VAL A 231 17.71 -26.59 -5.01
N MET A 232 18.28 -27.58 -5.69
CA MET A 232 19.40 -28.36 -5.16
C MET A 232 20.63 -27.49 -4.86
N TRP A 233 20.94 -26.56 -5.76
CA TRP A 233 22.05 -25.62 -5.54
C TRP A 233 21.79 -24.71 -4.35
N GLN A 234 20.61 -24.15 -4.23
CA GLN A 234 20.22 -23.31 -3.11
C GLN A 234 20.31 -24.06 -1.78
N SER A 235 19.76 -25.28 -1.75
CA SER A 235 19.79 -26.16 -0.56
C SER A 235 21.22 -26.46 -0.13
N GLY A 236 22.11 -26.79 -1.06
CA GLY A 236 23.52 -27.03 -0.76
C GLY A 236 24.25 -25.80 -0.17
N ILE A 237 23.91 -24.60 -0.64
CA ILE A 237 24.43 -23.35 -0.04
C ILE A 237 23.90 -23.20 1.39
N VAL A 238 22.58 -23.32 1.57
CA VAL A 238 21.92 -23.10 2.87
C VAL A 238 22.40 -24.14 3.89
N ASP A 239 22.56 -25.40 3.52
CA ASP A 239 23.06 -26.44 4.43
C ASP A 239 24.49 -26.18 4.87
N ARG A 240 25.31 -25.60 4.01
CA ARG A 240 26.65 -25.15 4.41
C ARG A 240 26.58 -24.01 5.41
N GLU A 241 25.71 -23.02 5.18
CA GLU A 241 25.55 -21.87 6.09
C GLU A 241 24.85 -22.26 7.41
N LYS A 242 24.02 -23.31 7.43
CA LYS A 242 23.50 -23.94 8.66
C LYS A 242 24.64 -24.51 9.50
N ARG A 243 25.56 -25.28 8.89
CA ARG A 243 26.72 -25.82 9.59
C ARG A 243 27.67 -24.77 10.17
N LEU A 244 27.70 -23.59 9.56
CA LEU A 244 28.43 -22.41 10.05
C LEU A 244 27.65 -21.56 11.07
N GLY A 245 26.45 -21.99 11.47
CA GLY A 245 25.58 -21.26 12.41
C GLY A 245 25.03 -19.93 11.89
N ARG A 246 25.12 -19.69 10.57
CA ARG A 246 24.66 -18.44 9.96
C ARG A 246 23.21 -18.49 9.51
N TYR A 247 22.77 -19.60 8.94
CA TYR A 247 21.34 -19.80 8.64
C TYR A 247 20.72 -20.64 9.77
N VAL A 248 19.78 -20.07 10.52
CA VAL A 248 19.21 -20.70 11.74
C VAL A 248 17.70 -20.90 11.67
N MET A 249 17.04 -20.41 10.61
CA MET A 249 15.59 -20.55 10.49
C MET A 249 15.22 -22.02 10.22
N PRO A 250 14.26 -22.59 10.97
CA PRO A 250 13.74 -23.94 10.72
C PRO A 250 12.81 -23.97 9.51
N GLY A 251 12.58 -25.15 8.96
CA GLY A 251 11.62 -25.37 7.86
C GLY A 251 12.17 -25.01 6.49
N ALA A 252 11.27 -24.60 5.58
CA ALA A 252 11.61 -24.26 4.21
C ALA A 252 12.50 -23.02 4.12
N ILE A 253 13.35 -22.97 3.08
CA ILE A 253 14.20 -21.82 2.83
C ILE A 253 13.31 -20.60 2.53
N SER A 254 13.49 -19.51 3.30
CA SER A 254 12.71 -18.29 3.17
C SER A 254 13.60 -17.07 2.93
N HIS A 255 13.02 -16.02 2.32
CA HIS A 255 13.71 -14.75 2.14
C HIS A 255 14.17 -14.17 3.48
N ALA A 256 13.30 -14.20 4.51
CA ALA A 256 13.62 -13.73 5.86
C ALA A 256 14.80 -14.48 6.47
N GLY A 257 14.84 -15.83 6.30
CA GLY A 257 15.95 -16.66 6.76
C GLY A 257 17.27 -16.31 6.08
N LEU A 258 17.24 -16.06 4.77
CA LEU A 258 18.42 -15.65 4.00
C LEU A 258 18.88 -14.23 4.38
N SER A 259 17.96 -13.28 4.62
CA SER A 259 18.29 -11.93 5.09
C SER A 259 18.94 -11.98 6.48
N ASN A 260 18.38 -12.74 7.42
CA ASN A 260 18.98 -12.94 8.74
C ASN A 260 20.38 -13.58 8.64
N ALA A 261 20.56 -14.55 7.75
CA ALA A 261 21.86 -15.15 7.52
C ALA A 261 22.88 -14.14 6.95
N MET A 262 22.43 -13.21 6.10
CA MET A 262 23.27 -12.13 5.57
C MET A 262 23.73 -11.19 6.68
N GLU A 263 22.82 -10.76 7.56
CA GLU A 263 23.14 -9.91 8.72
C GLU A 263 24.15 -10.59 9.65
N ARG A 264 23.97 -11.89 9.95
CA ARG A 264 24.92 -12.66 10.75
C ARG A 264 26.30 -12.76 10.10
N ALA A 265 26.36 -12.94 8.77
CA ALA A 265 27.62 -12.93 8.04
C ALA A 265 28.30 -11.56 8.11
N GLN A 266 27.55 -10.47 8.03
CA GLN A 266 28.07 -9.11 8.15
C GLN A 266 28.60 -8.81 9.56
N GLN A 267 27.90 -9.26 10.61
CA GLN A 267 28.38 -9.18 12.00
C GLN A 267 29.65 -10.02 12.22
N ALA A 268 29.79 -11.18 11.59
CA ALA A 268 31.00 -11.99 11.66
C ALA A 268 32.20 -11.29 11.01
N ILE A 269 32.00 -10.59 9.90
CA ILE A 269 33.03 -9.74 9.27
C ILE A 269 33.48 -8.64 10.22
N SER A 270 32.55 -7.95 10.88
CA SER A 270 32.89 -6.88 11.83
C SER A 270 33.69 -7.38 13.06
N ARG A 271 33.59 -8.70 13.35
CA ARG A 271 34.39 -9.38 14.39
C ARG A 271 35.74 -9.91 13.87
N GLY A 272 36.07 -9.67 12.59
CA GLY A 272 37.34 -10.11 12.00
C GLY A 272 37.35 -11.50 11.39
N GLU A 273 36.21 -12.17 11.25
CA GLU A 273 36.12 -13.49 10.63
C GLU A 273 36.27 -13.42 9.10
N SER A 274 37.47 -13.69 8.56
CA SER A 274 37.73 -13.63 7.11
C SER A 274 36.88 -14.61 6.28
N SER A 275 36.50 -15.75 6.85
CA SER A 275 35.61 -16.75 6.19
C SER A 275 34.21 -16.24 5.92
N ALA A 276 33.78 -15.20 6.63
CA ALA A 276 32.43 -14.61 6.50
C ALA A 276 32.23 -13.87 5.17
N TYR A 277 33.29 -13.35 4.52
CA TYR A 277 33.21 -12.80 3.17
C TYR A 277 32.72 -13.82 2.13
N GLN A 278 33.20 -15.06 2.23
CA GLN A 278 32.75 -16.13 1.35
C GLN A 278 31.29 -16.49 1.62
N SER A 279 30.84 -16.47 2.89
CA SER A 279 29.45 -16.70 3.24
C SER A 279 28.53 -15.62 2.70
N MET A 280 28.90 -14.35 2.79
CA MET A 280 28.11 -13.26 2.17
C MET A 280 27.91 -13.52 0.67
N SER A 281 28.96 -13.90 -0.05
CA SER A 281 28.85 -14.20 -1.49
C SER A 281 27.92 -15.39 -1.77
N ARG A 282 28.00 -16.46 -0.96
CA ARG A 282 27.13 -17.63 -1.07
C ARG A 282 25.67 -17.30 -0.72
N ILE A 283 25.45 -16.57 0.37
CA ILE A 283 24.09 -16.14 0.78
C ILE A 283 23.47 -15.23 -0.28
N ALA A 284 24.25 -14.28 -0.84
CA ALA A 284 23.78 -13.45 -1.94
C ALA A 284 23.37 -14.29 -3.17
N THR A 285 24.11 -15.36 -3.46
CA THR A 285 23.74 -16.32 -4.51
C THR A 285 22.46 -17.06 -4.16
N ALA A 286 22.31 -17.54 -2.90
CA ALA A 286 21.10 -18.20 -2.44
C ALA A 286 19.86 -17.28 -2.47
N MET A 287 20.02 -15.98 -2.22
CA MET A 287 18.94 -14.99 -2.36
C MET A 287 18.50 -14.83 -3.82
N ARG A 288 19.46 -14.72 -4.76
CA ARG A 288 19.14 -14.66 -6.20
C ARG A 288 18.45 -15.94 -6.67
N LEU A 289 18.91 -17.09 -6.22
CA LEU A 289 18.26 -18.38 -6.49
C LEU A 289 16.85 -18.41 -5.93
N HIS A 290 16.63 -17.93 -4.71
CA HIS A 290 15.31 -17.87 -4.10
C HIS A 290 14.33 -17.04 -4.95
N HIS A 291 14.75 -15.86 -5.41
CA HIS A 291 13.94 -15.07 -6.31
C HIS A 291 13.66 -15.77 -7.65
N LEU A 292 14.69 -16.34 -8.28
CA LEU A 292 14.54 -17.03 -9.57
C LEU A 292 13.63 -18.26 -9.46
N ILE A 293 13.81 -19.08 -8.42
CA ILE A 293 12.95 -20.25 -8.13
C ILE A 293 11.49 -19.79 -7.93
N ASN A 294 11.26 -18.73 -7.16
CA ASN A 294 9.92 -18.19 -6.97
C ASN A 294 9.31 -17.66 -8.27
N HIS A 295 10.10 -17.00 -9.13
CA HIS A 295 9.62 -16.59 -10.44
C HIS A 295 9.19 -17.80 -11.28
N LEU A 296 10.02 -18.85 -11.35
CA LEU A 296 9.69 -20.09 -12.08
C LEU A 296 8.43 -20.76 -11.55
N LEU A 297 8.38 -21.05 -10.26
CA LEU A 297 7.32 -21.85 -9.65
C LEU A 297 6.00 -21.08 -9.46
N CYS A 298 6.07 -19.75 -9.33
CA CYS A 298 4.88 -18.94 -9.01
C CYS A 298 4.44 -17.98 -10.10
N GLN A 299 5.32 -17.59 -11.03
CA GLN A 299 5.04 -16.53 -12.01
C GLN A 299 5.15 -17.01 -13.47
N GLY A 300 5.93 -18.04 -13.76
CA GLY A 300 6.06 -18.64 -15.08
C GLY A 300 7.30 -18.25 -15.88
N VAL A 301 7.28 -18.58 -17.16
CA VAL A 301 8.41 -18.46 -18.09
C VAL A 301 8.79 -17.00 -18.35
N ALA A 302 7.82 -16.18 -18.72
CA ALA A 302 8.05 -14.77 -19.06
C ALA A 302 8.66 -13.98 -17.91
N ALA A 303 8.11 -14.10 -16.70
CA ALA A 303 8.62 -13.42 -15.52
C ALA A 303 10.04 -13.86 -15.12
N SER A 304 10.36 -15.14 -15.33
CA SER A 304 11.69 -15.71 -15.06
C SER A 304 12.72 -15.19 -16.05
N SER A 305 12.37 -15.11 -17.32
CA SER A 305 13.21 -14.55 -18.39
C SER A 305 13.53 -13.08 -18.12
N GLU A 306 12.50 -12.28 -17.83
CA GLU A 306 12.63 -10.84 -17.54
C GLU A 306 13.49 -10.59 -16.28
N PHE A 307 13.33 -11.41 -15.24
CA PHE A 307 14.20 -11.34 -14.06
C PHE A 307 15.68 -11.52 -14.43
N LEU A 308 16.02 -12.53 -15.24
CA LEU A 308 17.40 -12.77 -15.68
C LEU A 308 17.93 -11.66 -16.59
N GLU A 309 17.10 -11.12 -17.48
CA GLU A 309 17.47 -9.99 -18.33
C GLU A 309 17.71 -8.71 -17.53
N ARG A 310 16.79 -8.37 -16.64
CA ARG A 310 16.93 -7.20 -15.76
C ARG A 310 18.19 -7.30 -14.90
N LEU A 311 18.49 -8.49 -14.35
CA LEU A 311 19.70 -8.72 -13.58
C LEU A 311 20.96 -8.54 -14.45
N SER A 312 20.91 -8.93 -15.72
CA SER A 312 22.03 -8.78 -16.66
C SER A 312 22.27 -7.33 -17.12
N ARG A 313 21.23 -6.50 -17.14
CA ARG A 313 21.28 -5.07 -17.53
C ARG A 313 21.55 -4.13 -16.35
N SER A 314 21.40 -4.61 -15.13
CA SER A 314 21.55 -3.79 -13.93
C SER A 314 23.02 -3.42 -13.65
N GLU A 315 23.25 -2.31 -12.94
CA GLU A 315 24.58 -1.96 -12.41
C GLU A 315 25.17 -3.09 -11.55
N GLN A 316 24.32 -3.89 -10.92
CA GLN A 316 24.76 -5.06 -10.15
C GLN A 316 25.40 -6.16 -11.03
N ALA A 317 25.18 -6.16 -12.36
CA ALA A 317 25.85 -7.08 -13.27
C ALA A 317 27.37 -6.89 -13.30
N GLN A 318 27.87 -5.72 -12.93
CA GLN A 318 29.30 -5.43 -12.80
C GLN A 318 29.91 -6.10 -11.55
N ASN A 319 29.10 -6.45 -10.54
CA ASN A 319 29.55 -7.13 -9.34
C ASN A 319 30.02 -8.56 -9.67
N LYS A 320 31.21 -8.95 -9.20
CA LYS A 320 31.80 -10.27 -9.42
C LYS A 320 30.84 -11.43 -9.05
N SER A 321 30.12 -11.30 -7.94
CA SER A 321 29.16 -12.32 -7.48
C SER A 321 28.00 -12.51 -8.45
N THR A 322 27.42 -11.42 -8.97
CA THR A 322 26.30 -11.45 -9.94
C THR A 322 26.77 -12.00 -11.29
N ARG A 323 27.95 -11.58 -11.74
CA ARG A 323 28.55 -12.09 -12.98
C ARG A 323 28.81 -13.60 -12.92
N ASN A 324 29.33 -14.09 -11.81
CA ASN A 324 29.55 -15.51 -11.60
C ASN A 324 28.22 -16.29 -11.58
N PHE A 325 27.18 -15.75 -10.94
CA PHE A 325 25.84 -16.32 -10.96
C PHE A 325 25.28 -16.44 -12.38
N LEU A 326 25.34 -15.37 -13.17
CA LEU A 326 24.82 -15.36 -14.56
C LEU A 326 25.61 -16.27 -15.51
N ARG A 327 26.89 -16.52 -15.23
CA ARG A 327 27.75 -17.42 -16.00
C ARG A 327 27.72 -18.87 -15.55
N ASP A 328 27.04 -19.19 -14.44
CA ASP A 328 26.88 -20.56 -13.97
C ASP A 328 26.15 -21.38 -15.03
N GLY A 329 26.64 -22.61 -15.29
CA GLY A 329 26.09 -23.47 -16.34
C GLY A 329 24.59 -23.76 -16.16
N ARG A 330 24.11 -23.88 -14.90
CA ARG A 330 22.68 -24.09 -14.58
C ARG A 330 21.82 -22.90 -14.98
N VAL A 331 22.28 -21.67 -14.69
CA VAL A 331 21.58 -20.46 -15.07
C VAL A 331 21.62 -20.24 -16.57
N SER A 332 22.75 -20.55 -17.21
CA SER A 332 22.89 -20.44 -18.67
C SER A 332 22.00 -21.44 -19.41
N SER A 333 21.93 -22.69 -18.94
CA SER A 333 21.02 -23.72 -19.46
C SER A 333 19.56 -23.31 -19.29
N LEU A 334 19.20 -22.88 -18.08
CA LEU A 334 17.85 -22.37 -17.83
C LEU A 334 17.47 -21.24 -18.78
N ARG A 335 18.36 -20.24 -18.93
CA ARG A 335 18.12 -19.10 -19.82
C ARG A 335 17.85 -19.54 -21.27
N LYS A 336 18.59 -20.53 -21.75
CA LYS A 336 18.36 -21.12 -23.06
C LYS A 336 16.98 -21.79 -23.14
N SER A 337 16.66 -22.66 -22.18
CA SER A 337 15.36 -23.35 -22.15
C SER A 337 14.19 -22.35 -22.10
N LEU A 338 14.28 -21.30 -21.27
CA LEU A 338 13.24 -20.29 -21.19
C LEU A 338 13.04 -19.49 -22.49
N SER A 339 14.12 -19.29 -23.27
CA SER A 339 14.01 -18.59 -24.56
C SER A 339 13.35 -19.43 -25.67
N GLU A 340 13.28 -20.74 -25.48
CA GLU A 340 12.71 -21.70 -26.43
C GLU A 340 11.28 -22.14 -26.02
N MET A 341 10.77 -21.69 -24.86
CA MET A 341 9.48 -22.08 -24.30
C MET A 341 8.45 -20.97 -24.41
N ASP A 342 7.22 -21.35 -24.72
CA ASP A 342 6.05 -20.49 -24.55
C ASP A 342 5.64 -20.39 -23.07
N GLU A 343 4.75 -19.43 -22.74
CA GLU A 343 4.20 -19.32 -21.40
C GLU A 343 3.26 -20.49 -21.08
N VAL A 344 3.69 -21.37 -20.21
CA VAL A 344 2.96 -22.60 -19.85
C VAL A 344 2.40 -22.58 -18.43
N HIS A 345 2.55 -21.47 -17.69
CA HIS A 345 2.14 -21.42 -16.28
C HIS A 345 0.62 -21.45 -16.12
N THR A 346 0.12 -22.49 -15.44
CA THR A 346 -1.33 -22.74 -15.29
C THR A 346 -2.07 -21.63 -14.53
N LYS A 347 -1.41 -20.81 -13.68
CA LYS A 347 -2.01 -19.65 -13.01
C LYS A 347 -2.57 -18.62 -13.99
N VAL A 348 -1.83 -18.25 -15.03
CA VAL A 348 -2.29 -17.27 -16.02
C VAL A 348 -3.54 -17.80 -16.73
N GLY A 349 -3.52 -19.06 -17.14
CA GLY A 349 -4.68 -19.72 -17.75
C GLY A 349 -5.89 -19.84 -16.80
N ALA A 350 -5.65 -20.08 -15.51
CA ALA A 350 -6.71 -20.12 -14.51
C ALA A 350 -7.37 -18.74 -14.31
N VAL A 351 -6.56 -17.68 -14.18
CA VAL A 351 -7.06 -16.30 -14.06
C VAL A 351 -7.89 -15.92 -15.28
N ARG A 352 -7.39 -16.18 -16.51
CA ARG A 352 -8.14 -15.89 -17.74
C ARG A 352 -9.48 -16.60 -17.79
N ARG A 353 -9.53 -17.89 -17.41
CA ARG A 353 -10.80 -18.64 -17.36
C ARG A 353 -11.77 -18.03 -16.36
N LEU A 354 -11.32 -17.69 -15.15
CA LEU A 354 -12.15 -17.06 -14.13
C LEU A 354 -12.72 -15.71 -14.58
N VAL A 355 -11.87 -14.87 -15.17
CA VAL A 355 -12.28 -13.56 -15.72
C VAL A 355 -13.31 -13.76 -16.85
N THR A 356 -13.01 -14.63 -17.81
CA THR A 356 -13.92 -14.91 -18.95
C THR A 356 -15.25 -15.47 -18.45
N GLU A 357 -15.24 -16.39 -17.51
CA GLU A 357 -16.46 -16.99 -16.97
C GLU A 357 -17.30 -15.96 -16.22
N ARG A 358 -16.68 -15.07 -15.42
CA ARG A 358 -17.39 -14.00 -14.71
C ARG A 358 -18.04 -13.02 -15.69
N LEU A 359 -17.32 -12.57 -16.71
CA LEU A 359 -17.83 -11.65 -17.73
C LEU A 359 -18.94 -12.29 -18.61
N ARG A 360 -18.90 -13.62 -18.81
CA ARG A 360 -20.01 -14.33 -19.50
C ARG A 360 -21.27 -14.36 -18.66
N ARG A 361 -21.16 -14.47 -17.32
CA ARG A 361 -22.31 -14.47 -16.41
C ARG A 361 -22.91 -13.09 -16.21
N ASP A 362 -22.07 -12.08 -16.21
CA ASP A 362 -22.41 -10.68 -15.97
C ASP A 362 -21.41 -9.78 -16.67
N SER A 363 -21.82 -9.22 -17.81
CA SER A 363 -20.98 -8.35 -18.65
C SER A 363 -20.57 -7.05 -17.98
N ASP A 364 -21.35 -6.60 -17.00
CA ASP A 364 -21.13 -5.35 -16.26
C ASP A 364 -20.25 -5.56 -15.01
N SER A 365 -19.78 -6.80 -14.77
CA SER A 365 -18.86 -7.10 -13.68
C SER A 365 -17.58 -6.30 -13.78
N ARG A 366 -17.22 -5.64 -12.69
CA ARG A 366 -15.92 -4.97 -12.56
C ARG A 366 -14.93 -5.96 -11.93
N ILE A 367 -13.83 -6.21 -12.62
CA ILE A 367 -12.82 -7.19 -12.19
C ILE A 367 -11.48 -6.48 -12.01
N ILE A 368 -10.82 -6.73 -10.87
CA ILE A 368 -9.45 -6.27 -10.61
C ILE A 368 -8.59 -7.49 -10.38
N VAL A 369 -7.51 -7.63 -11.15
CA VAL A 369 -6.51 -8.67 -10.98
C VAL A 369 -5.24 -8.07 -10.38
N PHE A 370 -4.87 -8.52 -9.19
CA PHE A 370 -3.63 -8.12 -8.55
C PHE A 370 -2.53 -9.15 -8.85
N ALA A 371 -1.37 -8.68 -9.27
CA ALA A 371 -0.20 -9.51 -9.47
C ALA A 371 1.00 -8.92 -8.72
N THR A 372 1.85 -9.79 -8.19
CA THR A 372 3.04 -9.39 -7.42
C THR A 372 4.10 -8.68 -8.28
N PHE A 373 4.15 -9.01 -9.57
CA PHE A 373 5.16 -8.49 -10.49
C PHE A 373 4.51 -7.90 -11.74
N ARG A 374 5.11 -6.82 -12.28
CA ARG A 374 4.63 -6.13 -13.49
C ARG A 374 4.59 -7.07 -14.71
N ASP A 375 5.58 -7.94 -14.83
CA ASP A 375 5.70 -8.88 -15.94
C ASP A 375 4.55 -9.90 -15.95
N THR A 376 4.04 -10.29 -14.76
CA THR A 376 2.85 -11.13 -14.62
C THR A 376 1.58 -10.39 -15.07
N VAL A 377 1.49 -9.07 -14.83
CA VAL A 377 0.37 -8.26 -15.34
C VAL A 377 0.34 -8.33 -16.86
N ALA A 378 1.47 -8.06 -17.52
CA ALA A 378 1.58 -8.13 -18.99
C ALA A 378 1.25 -9.52 -19.57
N ALA A 379 1.53 -10.60 -18.81
CA ALA A 379 1.17 -11.96 -19.21
C ALA A 379 -0.32 -12.26 -19.08
N VAL A 380 -1.02 -11.60 -18.15
CA VAL A 380 -2.48 -11.77 -17.95
C VAL A 380 -3.29 -10.92 -18.94
N GLU A 381 -2.78 -9.75 -19.33
CA GLU A 381 -3.43 -8.84 -20.30
C GLU A 381 -3.48 -9.42 -21.73
N LYS A 382 -2.46 -10.20 -22.13
CA LYS A 382 -2.42 -10.91 -23.44
C LYS A 382 -3.41 -12.07 -23.51
#